data_e31203a11928557f73c33a6463bea011
#
_entry.id   e31203a11928557f73c33a6463bea011
#
_cell.length_a   1.000
_cell.length_b   1.000
_cell.length_c   1.000
_cell.angle_alpha   90.00
_cell.angle_beta   90.00
_cell.angle_gamma   90.00
#
_symmetry.space_group_name_H-M   'P 1'
#
loop_
_entity.id
_entity.type
_entity.pdbx_description
1 polymer ?
#
loop_
_entity_poly.entity_id
_entity_poly.type
_entity_poly.pdbx_seq_one_letter_code
_entity_poly.pdbx_strand_id
1 'polypeptide(L)'
;MTDTIDDLVRLRAGDDAAKPMVIDPGRRLSYRELDCSTRDLAAAFIGAGIGKGARVGLVMPNGVRWVQIAIALTRVGAVLVPLSTLLRAPEFVAQLKTASVQFLISVEEFRGHRYLDDLRSVLGVDDVTAPLQCPELPALRRIWTADRLPGPSAVSIVDAMTATVTPSDPLVIMFTSGSSGAPKGVMHSHGSALGAVRSGLASRCIDSETRLYLPMPFFWVGGFGSGVLSALAAGATVVTEEIPQPDTTLRLLERERVTLFRGWPDQAEALARHPSRAETDLSSLRPGSLEALLPDEQRSQPGSRATLFGMTEAFGPYCGYPADTDMPRSAWGSCGRPFAGIEVRIADPDRGEPVPAGTIGMIQIRGPHTLRGICRRGREDIFTVDGFYPTGDLGRLDDDGFL
;
A
#
# COMPACT_ATOMS: atom_id res chain seq x y z
N MET A 1 -17.38 -12.88 -7.21
CA MET A 1 -15.94 -12.54 -7.00
C MET A 1 -15.88 -11.29 -6.15
N THR A 2 -15.07 -11.27 -5.11
CA THR A 2 -14.91 -10.14 -4.18
C THR A 2 -13.97 -9.10 -4.78
N ASP A 3 -14.47 -8.25 -5.67
CA ASP A 3 -13.62 -7.40 -6.50
C ASP A 3 -13.61 -5.93 -6.05
N THR A 4 -14.30 -5.63 -4.94
CA THR A 4 -14.25 -4.33 -4.25
C THR A 4 -13.75 -4.48 -2.82
N ILE A 5 -13.36 -3.36 -2.20
CA ILE A 5 -12.92 -3.37 -0.79
C ILE A 5 -14.08 -3.78 0.13
N ASP A 6 -15.32 -3.30 -0.12
CA ASP A 6 -16.46 -3.66 0.72
C ASP A 6 -16.78 -5.14 0.66
N ASP A 7 -16.81 -5.75 -0.54
CA ASP A 7 -17.01 -7.19 -0.72
C ASP A 7 -16.00 -8.00 0.10
N LEU A 8 -14.73 -7.59 0.04
CA LEU A 8 -13.64 -8.28 0.72
C LEU A 8 -13.73 -8.15 2.24
N VAL A 9 -14.06 -6.96 2.75
CA VAL A 9 -14.27 -6.72 4.20
C VAL A 9 -15.43 -7.57 4.72
N ARG A 10 -16.57 -7.60 4.02
CA ARG A 10 -17.74 -8.40 4.40
C ARG A 10 -17.44 -9.89 4.40
N LEU A 11 -16.76 -10.38 3.35
CA LEU A 11 -16.35 -11.78 3.29
C LEU A 11 -15.52 -12.16 4.52
N ARG A 12 -14.48 -11.38 4.83
CA ARG A 12 -13.58 -11.66 5.95
C ARG A 12 -14.25 -11.49 7.31
N ALA A 13 -15.15 -10.54 7.45
CA ALA A 13 -15.96 -10.40 8.68
C ALA A 13 -16.89 -11.60 8.93
N GLY A 14 -17.30 -12.31 7.87
CA GLY A 14 -18.03 -13.57 7.97
C GLY A 14 -17.12 -14.78 8.30
N ASP A 15 -16.04 -14.94 7.54
CA ASP A 15 -15.18 -16.12 7.62
C ASP A 15 -14.22 -16.09 8.82
N ASP A 16 -13.66 -14.91 9.12
CA ASP A 16 -12.57 -14.71 10.08
C ASP A 16 -12.96 -13.77 11.24
N ALA A 17 -14.22 -13.68 11.58
CA ALA A 17 -14.83 -12.64 12.43
C ALA A 17 -14.02 -12.20 13.67
N ALA A 18 -13.55 -13.15 14.46
CA ALA A 18 -12.83 -12.89 15.72
C ALA A 18 -11.30 -12.72 15.53
N LYS A 19 -10.79 -13.02 14.34
CA LYS A 19 -9.37 -12.94 14.03
C LYS A 19 -8.91 -11.49 13.93
N PRO A 20 -7.76 -11.11 14.54
CA PRO A 20 -7.21 -9.78 14.34
C PRO A 20 -6.83 -9.54 12.89
N MET A 21 -7.32 -8.45 12.29
CA MET A 21 -6.87 -7.98 10.98
C MET A 21 -5.65 -7.08 11.10
N VAL A 22 -5.65 -6.17 12.06
CA VAL A 22 -4.53 -5.24 12.30
C VAL A 22 -4.27 -5.08 13.79
N ILE A 23 -2.99 -5.03 14.13
CA ILE A 23 -2.51 -4.84 15.49
C ILE A 23 -1.43 -3.77 15.48
N ASP A 24 -1.53 -2.79 16.38
CA ASP A 24 -0.46 -1.89 16.76
C ASP A 24 -0.16 -2.03 18.28
N PRO A 25 0.86 -1.37 18.83
CA PRO A 25 1.18 -1.49 20.26
C PRO A 25 0.04 -1.15 21.20
N GLY A 26 -0.87 -0.25 20.81
CA GLY A 26 -1.96 0.25 21.66
C GLY A 26 -3.32 -0.37 21.36
N ARG A 27 -3.51 -0.96 20.18
CA ARG A 27 -4.82 -1.40 19.70
C ARG A 27 -4.75 -2.69 18.90
N ARG A 28 -5.85 -3.43 18.95
CA ARG A 28 -6.11 -4.61 18.14
C ARG A 28 -7.48 -4.48 17.52
N LEU A 29 -7.63 -4.80 16.25
CA LEU A 29 -8.90 -4.73 15.54
C LEU A 29 -9.14 -6.05 14.81
N SER A 30 -10.18 -6.76 15.18
CA SER A 30 -10.62 -7.98 14.49
C SER A 30 -11.30 -7.65 13.15
N TYR A 31 -11.50 -8.65 12.28
CA TYR A 31 -12.21 -8.47 11.02
C TYR A 31 -13.66 -8.00 11.23
N ARG A 32 -14.35 -8.51 12.24
CA ARG A 32 -15.71 -8.05 12.61
C ARG A 32 -15.72 -6.59 13.07
N GLU A 33 -14.78 -6.23 13.94
CA GLU A 33 -14.67 -4.84 14.42
C GLU A 33 -14.26 -3.89 13.30
N LEU A 34 -13.42 -4.35 12.36
CA LEU A 34 -13.11 -3.60 11.15
C LEU A 34 -14.37 -3.31 10.34
N ASP A 35 -15.18 -4.34 10.05
CA ASP A 35 -16.43 -4.15 9.30
C ASP A 35 -17.37 -3.18 10.01
N CYS A 36 -17.68 -3.42 11.28
CA CYS A 36 -18.60 -2.57 12.04
C CYS A 36 -18.11 -1.12 12.12
N SER A 37 -16.86 -0.93 12.57
CA SER A 37 -16.34 0.42 12.80
C SER A 37 -16.14 1.23 11.52
N THR A 38 -15.80 0.54 10.42
CA THR A 38 -15.65 1.22 9.12
C THR A 38 -16.99 1.50 8.45
N ARG A 39 -18.06 0.76 8.75
CA ARG A 39 -19.43 1.11 8.33
C ARG A 39 -19.91 2.38 9.03
N ASP A 40 -19.73 2.47 10.34
CA ASP A 40 -20.10 3.67 11.11
C ASP A 40 -19.33 4.89 10.60
N LEU A 41 -18.03 4.74 10.38
CA LEU A 41 -17.18 5.81 9.89
C LEU A 41 -17.51 6.20 8.44
N ALA A 42 -17.84 5.23 7.59
CA ALA A 42 -18.29 5.47 6.21
C ALA A 42 -19.61 6.25 6.18
N ALA A 43 -20.57 5.91 7.08
CA ALA A 43 -21.79 6.67 7.22
C ALA A 43 -21.51 8.13 7.58
N ALA A 44 -20.62 8.38 8.54
CA ALA A 44 -20.20 9.71 8.93
C ALA A 44 -19.58 10.49 7.76
N PHE A 45 -18.73 9.84 6.97
CA PHE A 45 -18.12 10.43 5.77
C PHE A 45 -19.15 10.77 4.71
N ILE A 46 -20.12 9.89 4.43
CA ILE A 46 -21.21 10.16 3.50
C ILE A 46 -22.04 11.36 3.98
N GLY A 47 -22.38 11.41 5.27
CA GLY A 47 -23.08 12.56 5.88
C GLY A 47 -22.32 13.87 5.77
N ALA A 48 -20.98 13.81 5.70
CA ALA A 48 -20.12 14.98 5.47
C ALA A 48 -19.87 15.30 3.98
N GLY A 49 -20.53 14.60 3.05
CA GLY A 49 -20.42 14.81 1.60
C GLY A 49 -19.30 14.05 0.92
N ILE A 50 -18.69 13.08 1.61
CA ILE A 50 -17.67 12.18 1.01
C ILE A 50 -18.39 10.93 0.49
N GLY A 51 -18.44 10.79 -0.83
CA GLY A 51 -19.03 9.62 -1.48
C GLY A 51 -18.13 9.10 -2.61
N LYS A 52 -18.71 8.29 -3.48
CA LYS A 52 -18.02 7.69 -4.63
C LYS A 52 -17.32 8.75 -5.48
N GLY A 53 -16.04 8.52 -5.76
CA GLY A 53 -15.18 9.41 -6.56
C GLY A 53 -14.61 10.61 -5.81
N ALA A 54 -15.05 10.90 -4.57
CA ALA A 54 -14.48 11.96 -3.76
C ALA A 54 -13.01 11.63 -3.41
N ARG A 55 -12.09 12.55 -3.67
CA ARG A 55 -10.65 12.37 -3.41
C ARG A 55 -10.31 12.87 -2.02
N VAL A 56 -9.86 11.94 -1.17
CA VAL A 56 -9.59 12.20 0.25
C VAL A 56 -8.12 11.99 0.54
N GLY A 57 -7.40 13.07 0.90
CA GLY A 57 -6.04 13.01 1.41
C GLY A 57 -6.00 12.42 2.81
N LEU A 58 -5.02 11.57 3.08
CA LEU A 58 -4.79 10.99 4.41
C LEU A 58 -3.31 11.15 4.78
N VAL A 59 -3.04 11.97 5.81
CA VAL A 59 -1.70 12.18 6.37
C VAL A 59 -1.69 11.70 7.81
N MET A 60 -1.17 10.52 8.03
CA MET A 60 -0.96 9.99 9.37
C MET A 60 0.01 8.80 9.36
N PRO A 61 0.66 8.49 10.50
CA PRO A 61 1.53 7.33 10.63
C PRO A 61 0.75 6.02 10.57
N ASN A 62 1.49 4.91 10.48
CA ASN A 62 0.92 3.56 10.54
C ASN A 62 0.17 3.32 11.84
N GLY A 63 -0.90 2.54 11.76
CA GLY A 63 -1.67 2.10 12.93
C GLY A 63 -3.07 1.64 12.58
N VAL A 64 -3.77 1.12 13.56
CA VAL A 64 -5.16 0.67 13.44
C VAL A 64 -6.06 1.77 12.91
N ARG A 65 -5.89 3.01 13.39
CA ARG A 65 -6.72 4.14 12.98
C ARG A 65 -6.54 4.50 11.50
N TRP A 66 -5.31 4.43 10.99
CA TRP A 66 -5.05 4.60 9.55
C TRP A 66 -5.85 3.60 8.72
N VAL A 67 -5.81 2.32 9.11
CA VAL A 67 -6.53 1.25 8.40
C VAL A 67 -8.05 1.48 8.45
N GLN A 68 -8.59 1.84 9.61
CA GLN A 68 -10.03 2.14 9.74
C GLN A 68 -10.47 3.26 8.78
N ILE A 69 -9.73 4.37 8.74
CA ILE A 69 -10.05 5.51 7.88
C ILE A 69 -9.92 5.12 6.39
N ALA A 70 -8.83 4.48 6.00
CA ALA A 70 -8.59 4.07 4.62
C ALA A 70 -9.67 3.10 4.10
N ILE A 71 -10.03 2.09 4.90
CA ILE A 71 -11.07 1.12 4.53
C ILE A 71 -12.46 1.78 4.53
N ALA A 72 -12.78 2.65 5.49
CA ALA A 72 -14.07 3.36 5.51
C ALA A 72 -14.27 4.24 4.27
N LEU A 73 -13.24 4.92 3.81
CA LEU A 73 -13.27 5.72 2.58
C LEU A 73 -13.43 4.85 1.34
N THR A 74 -12.57 3.85 1.21
CA THR A 74 -12.51 3.04 -0.01
C THR A 74 -13.71 2.11 -0.18
N ARG A 75 -14.33 1.64 0.89
CA ARG A 75 -15.54 0.80 0.80
C ARG A 75 -16.74 1.50 0.17
N VAL A 76 -16.83 2.83 0.30
CA VAL A 76 -17.91 3.65 -0.30
C VAL A 76 -17.49 4.28 -1.64
N GLY A 77 -16.36 3.85 -2.20
CA GLY A 77 -15.86 4.31 -3.50
C GLY A 77 -15.22 5.70 -3.47
N ALA A 78 -14.91 6.26 -2.30
CA ALA A 78 -14.05 7.42 -2.21
C ALA A 78 -12.62 7.03 -2.59
N VAL A 79 -11.90 7.93 -3.27
CA VAL A 79 -10.54 7.71 -3.75
C VAL A 79 -9.55 8.11 -2.66
N LEU A 80 -8.86 7.15 -2.08
CA LEU A 80 -7.83 7.40 -1.08
C LEU A 80 -6.61 8.06 -1.73
N VAL A 81 -6.10 9.13 -1.13
CA VAL A 81 -4.84 9.78 -1.51
C VAL A 81 -3.92 9.74 -0.28
N PRO A 82 -3.19 8.63 -0.06
CA PRO A 82 -2.30 8.53 1.08
C PRO A 82 -1.07 9.40 0.83
N LEU A 83 -0.78 10.28 1.77
CA LEU A 83 0.28 11.28 1.67
C LEU A 83 1.37 11.00 2.70
N SER A 84 2.61 11.20 2.29
CA SER A 84 3.76 10.92 3.14
C SER A 84 3.79 11.87 4.34
N THR A 85 4.08 11.30 5.51
CA THR A 85 4.34 12.07 6.74
C THR A 85 5.69 12.81 6.71
N LEU A 86 6.48 12.62 5.67
CA LEU A 86 7.79 13.28 5.48
C LEU A 86 7.72 14.52 4.58
N LEU A 87 6.54 14.80 3.99
CA LEU A 87 6.37 15.93 3.06
C LEU A 87 6.55 17.26 3.76
N ARG A 88 7.30 18.16 3.10
CA ARG A 88 7.38 19.57 3.47
C ARG A 88 6.20 20.33 2.85
N ALA A 89 5.89 21.51 3.40
CA ALA A 89 4.74 22.32 2.98
C ALA A 89 4.61 22.50 1.44
N PRO A 90 5.65 22.86 0.67
CA PRO A 90 5.54 23.03 -0.78
C PRO A 90 5.17 21.73 -1.51
N GLU A 91 5.77 20.60 -1.13
CA GLU A 91 5.52 19.30 -1.73
C GLU A 91 4.12 18.79 -1.37
N PHE A 92 3.71 19.02 -0.13
CA PHE A 92 2.39 18.67 0.38
C PHE A 92 1.30 19.38 -0.42
N VAL A 93 1.39 20.70 -0.59
CA VAL A 93 0.46 21.49 -1.39
C VAL A 93 0.46 21.05 -2.86
N ALA A 94 1.65 20.79 -3.42
CA ALA A 94 1.76 20.32 -4.80
C ALA A 94 1.05 18.97 -5.01
N GLN A 95 1.15 18.04 -4.06
CA GLN A 95 0.46 16.75 -4.15
C GLN A 95 -1.05 16.90 -4.00
N LEU A 96 -1.53 17.70 -3.02
CA LEU A 96 -2.96 18.03 -2.88
C LEU A 96 -3.54 18.61 -4.16
N LYS A 97 -2.82 19.53 -4.80
CA LYS A 97 -3.21 20.16 -6.06
C LYS A 97 -3.20 19.16 -7.22
N THR A 98 -2.15 18.34 -7.33
CA THR A 98 -2.00 17.35 -8.42
C THR A 98 -3.10 16.31 -8.37
N ALA A 99 -3.41 15.78 -7.20
CA ALA A 99 -4.50 14.82 -7.03
C ALA A 99 -5.89 15.48 -6.96
N SER A 100 -5.99 16.81 -6.98
CA SER A 100 -7.25 17.54 -6.78
C SER A 100 -8.00 17.04 -5.55
N VAL A 101 -7.30 16.99 -4.41
CA VAL A 101 -7.85 16.53 -3.13
C VAL A 101 -8.98 17.46 -2.69
N GLN A 102 -10.15 16.87 -2.39
CA GLN A 102 -11.35 17.60 -1.99
C GLN A 102 -11.52 17.65 -0.48
N PHE A 103 -11.07 16.63 0.20
CA PHE A 103 -11.11 16.49 1.65
C PHE A 103 -9.78 16.02 2.16
N LEU A 104 -9.36 16.50 3.32
CA LEU A 104 -8.11 16.07 3.95
C LEU A 104 -8.36 15.59 5.36
N ILE A 105 -7.79 14.46 5.70
CA ILE A 105 -7.71 13.94 7.06
C ILE A 105 -6.22 13.90 7.45
N SER A 106 -5.86 14.57 8.55
CA SER A 106 -4.47 14.67 9.01
C SER A 106 -4.38 14.46 10.51
N VAL A 107 -3.26 13.94 10.98
CA VAL A 107 -2.87 14.15 12.38
C VAL A 107 -2.47 15.62 12.56
N GLU A 108 -2.59 16.15 13.77
CA GLU A 108 -2.15 17.52 14.07
C GLU A 108 -0.61 17.61 13.97
N GLU A 109 0.06 16.63 14.57
CA GLU A 109 1.52 16.56 14.64
C GLU A 109 2.01 15.12 14.54
N PHE A 110 3.18 14.93 13.91
CA PHE A 110 3.93 13.68 13.95
C PHE A 110 5.42 13.98 13.85
N ARG A 111 6.22 13.46 14.80
CA ARG A 111 7.68 13.66 14.89
C ARG A 111 8.09 15.15 14.88
N GLY A 112 7.31 15.99 15.55
CA GLY A 112 7.56 17.43 15.62
C GLY A 112 7.11 18.23 14.39
N HIS A 113 6.54 17.56 13.38
CA HIS A 113 6.00 18.23 12.19
C HIS A 113 4.48 18.49 12.37
N ARG A 114 4.08 19.74 12.26
CA ARG A 114 2.70 20.23 12.45
C ARG A 114 2.06 20.56 11.09
N TYR A 115 1.41 19.58 10.49
CA TYR A 115 0.87 19.67 9.11
C TYR A 115 -0.18 20.76 8.93
N LEU A 116 -1.03 20.98 9.95
CA LEU A 116 -2.08 21.99 9.86
C LEU A 116 -1.53 23.42 9.94
N ASP A 117 -0.39 23.63 10.62
CA ASP A 117 0.28 24.94 10.68
C ASP A 117 0.87 25.28 9.30
N ASP A 118 1.46 24.31 8.63
CA ASP A 118 1.92 24.46 7.25
C ASP A 118 0.78 24.91 6.34
N LEU A 119 -0.38 24.24 6.46
CA LEU A 119 -1.55 24.58 5.64
C LEU A 119 -2.14 25.95 6.00
N ARG A 120 -2.21 26.34 7.28
CA ARG A 120 -2.63 27.69 7.68
C ARG A 120 -1.78 28.75 7.01
N SER A 121 -0.46 28.56 7.04
CA SER A 121 0.49 29.49 6.43
C SER A 121 0.31 29.62 4.92
N VAL A 122 0.11 28.50 4.21
CA VAL A 122 -0.04 28.50 2.74
C VAL A 122 -1.40 29.03 2.31
N LEU A 123 -2.47 28.66 3.03
CA LEU A 123 -3.85 29.03 2.68
C LEU A 123 -4.21 30.44 3.18
N GLY A 124 -3.42 31.03 4.06
CA GLY A 124 -3.70 32.34 4.63
C GLY A 124 -4.99 32.37 5.47
N VAL A 125 -5.33 31.26 6.15
CA VAL A 125 -6.54 31.14 6.97
C VAL A 125 -6.20 30.85 8.42
N ASP A 126 -6.97 31.42 9.36
CA ASP A 126 -6.78 31.19 10.80
C ASP A 126 -7.28 29.80 11.22
N ASP A 127 -8.42 29.37 10.68
CA ASP A 127 -9.03 28.07 10.97
C ASP A 127 -9.15 27.21 9.70
N VAL A 128 -8.22 26.27 9.56
CA VAL A 128 -8.22 25.31 8.43
C VAL A 128 -9.32 24.26 8.53
N THR A 129 -9.98 24.11 9.68
CA THR A 129 -11.07 23.15 9.87
C THR A 129 -12.44 23.68 9.47
N ALA A 130 -12.56 25.01 9.25
CA ALA A 130 -13.74 25.62 8.66
C ALA A 130 -13.89 25.23 7.17
N PRO A 131 -15.07 25.40 6.55
CA PRO A 131 -15.24 25.23 5.11
C PRO A 131 -14.27 26.13 4.31
N LEU A 132 -13.52 25.52 3.39
CA LEU A 132 -12.47 26.21 2.64
C LEU A 132 -12.94 26.60 1.23
N GLN A 133 -12.51 27.79 0.79
CA GLN A 133 -12.55 28.26 -0.58
C GLN A 133 -11.26 29.03 -0.85
N CYS A 134 -10.26 28.32 -1.38
CA CYS A 134 -8.92 28.85 -1.54
C CYS A 134 -8.40 28.70 -2.97
N PRO A 135 -7.96 29.78 -3.63
CA PRO A 135 -7.46 29.73 -4.99
C PRO A 135 -6.24 28.82 -5.17
N GLU A 136 -5.38 28.68 -4.15
CA GLU A 136 -4.20 27.82 -4.15
C GLU A 136 -4.57 26.34 -4.23
N LEU A 137 -5.66 25.94 -3.55
CA LEU A 137 -6.20 24.59 -3.53
C LEU A 137 -7.71 24.58 -3.84
N PRO A 138 -8.11 24.91 -5.08
CA PRO A 138 -9.52 25.18 -5.43
C PRO A 138 -10.43 23.95 -5.30
N ALA A 139 -9.86 22.74 -5.25
CA ALA A 139 -10.63 21.52 -4.99
C ALA A 139 -10.87 21.25 -3.50
N LEU A 140 -9.99 21.74 -2.61
CA LEU A 140 -10.03 21.45 -1.18
C LEU A 140 -11.20 22.20 -0.50
N ARG A 141 -12.09 21.45 0.14
CA ARG A 141 -13.32 21.95 0.74
C ARG A 141 -13.31 21.91 2.25
N ARG A 142 -12.66 20.88 2.82
CA ARG A 142 -12.64 20.66 4.26
C ARG A 142 -11.45 19.84 4.72
N ILE A 143 -10.99 20.14 5.95
CA ILE A 143 -9.94 19.39 6.62
C ILE A 143 -10.48 18.90 7.97
N TRP A 144 -10.17 17.68 8.33
CA TRP A 144 -10.42 17.12 9.65
C TRP A 144 -9.11 16.62 10.27
N THR A 145 -9.05 16.65 11.59
CA THR A 145 -8.04 15.90 12.30
C THR A 145 -8.50 14.45 12.47
N ALA A 146 -7.55 13.52 12.54
CA ALA A 146 -7.84 12.08 12.70
C ALA A 146 -8.63 11.78 14.00
N ASP A 147 -8.51 12.68 15.00
CA ASP A 147 -9.21 12.57 16.29
C ASP A 147 -10.60 13.24 16.28
N ARG A 148 -10.85 14.13 15.32
CA ARG A 148 -12.11 14.89 15.20
C ARG A 148 -12.72 14.73 13.80
N LEU A 149 -13.08 13.50 13.48
CA LEU A 149 -13.76 13.15 12.24
C LEU A 149 -15.23 13.59 12.26
N PRO A 150 -15.94 13.56 11.10
CA PRO A 150 -17.37 13.87 11.03
C PRO A 150 -18.17 13.07 12.05
N GLY A 151 -19.23 13.70 12.57
CA GLY A 151 -20.15 13.06 13.50
C GLY A 151 -20.93 11.89 12.89
N PRO A 152 -21.59 11.07 13.72
CA PRO A 152 -22.31 9.88 13.26
C PRO A 152 -23.47 10.25 12.31
N SER A 153 -23.77 9.35 11.39
CA SER A 153 -24.85 9.47 10.41
C SER A 153 -25.56 8.12 10.22
N ALA A 154 -26.64 8.11 9.43
CA ALA A 154 -27.44 6.91 9.21
C ALA A 154 -26.66 5.82 8.45
N VAL A 155 -26.39 4.68 9.08
CA VAL A 155 -25.62 3.56 8.52
C VAL A 155 -26.31 2.91 7.33
N SER A 156 -27.64 3.00 7.21
CA SER A 156 -28.41 2.44 6.09
C SER A 156 -28.00 2.98 4.72
N ILE A 157 -27.45 4.20 4.64
CA ILE A 157 -26.96 4.79 3.40
C ILE A 157 -25.69 4.09 2.87
N VAL A 158 -24.93 3.44 3.75
CA VAL A 158 -23.68 2.77 3.39
C VAL A 158 -23.94 1.62 2.41
N ASP A 159 -24.94 0.78 2.67
CA ASP A 159 -25.27 -0.35 1.79
C ASP A 159 -25.69 0.11 0.39
N ALA A 160 -26.46 1.19 0.30
CA ALA A 160 -26.83 1.77 -0.98
C ALA A 160 -25.60 2.34 -1.73
N MET A 161 -24.67 2.97 -1.00
CA MET A 161 -23.47 3.52 -1.61
C MET A 161 -22.51 2.41 -2.07
N THR A 162 -22.23 1.42 -1.21
CA THR A 162 -21.32 0.31 -1.54
C THR A 162 -21.82 -0.49 -2.74
N ALA A 163 -23.13 -0.66 -2.90
CA ALA A 163 -23.73 -1.32 -4.07
C ALA A 163 -23.45 -0.61 -5.40
N THR A 164 -23.06 0.66 -5.39
CA THR A 164 -22.69 1.40 -6.60
C THR A 164 -21.21 1.27 -6.96
N VAL A 165 -20.39 0.74 -6.07
CA VAL A 165 -18.94 0.62 -6.28
C VAL A 165 -18.63 -0.61 -7.12
N THR A 166 -17.82 -0.42 -8.15
CA THR A 166 -17.43 -1.48 -9.11
C THR A 166 -15.91 -1.69 -9.12
N PRO A 167 -15.42 -2.82 -9.62
CA PRO A 167 -13.97 -3.07 -9.75
C PRO A 167 -13.22 -2.05 -10.59
N SER A 168 -13.90 -1.37 -11.51
CA SER A 168 -13.30 -0.34 -12.37
C SER A 168 -13.23 1.04 -11.73
N ASP A 169 -13.92 1.26 -10.62
CA ASP A 169 -13.86 2.54 -9.92
C ASP A 169 -12.47 2.79 -9.32
N PRO A 170 -12.00 4.05 -9.31
CA PRO A 170 -10.73 4.40 -8.68
C PRO A 170 -10.74 4.08 -7.18
N LEU A 171 -9.69 3.41 -6.72
CA LEU A 171 -9.46 3.07 -5.31
C LEU A 171 -8.51 4.08 -4.65
N VAL A 172 -7.39 4.34 -5.31
CA VAL A 172 -6.29 5.08 -4.69
C VAL A 172 -5.46 5.84 -5.72
N ILE A 173 -4.91 6.98 -5.29
CA ILE A 173 -3.87 7.72 -5.99
C ILE A 173 -2.63 7.72 -5.11
N MET A 174 -1.56 7.04 -5.56
CA MET A 174 -0.31 6.94 -4.82
C MET A 174 0.78 7.78 -5.47
N PHE A 175 1.49 8.57 -4.68
CA PHE A 175 2.58 9.39 -5.19
C PHE A 175 3.91 8.63 -5.20
N THR A 176 4.67 8.82 -6.30
CA THR A 176 6.05 8.35 -6.45
C THR A 176 6.97 9.52 -6.70
N SER A 177 8.26 9.37 -6.33
CA SER A 177 9.32 10.27 -6.79
C SER A 177 9.51 10.07 -8.29
N GLY A 178 9.04 11.03 -9.10
CA GLY A 178 9.24 10.95 -10.55
C GLY A 178 10.71 11.10 -10.94
N SER A 179 11.16 10.39 -11.97
CA SER A 179 12.50 10.55 -12.56
C SER A 179 12.77 12.00 -13.05
N SER A 180 11.72 12.78 -13.27
CA SER A 180 11.78 14.21 -13.67
C SER A 180 11.68 15.20 -12.50
N GLY A 181 11.75 14.74 -11.25
CA GLY A 181 11.73 15.57 -10.04
C GLY A 181 10.35 15.90 -9.48
N ALA A 182 9.30 15.99 -10.28
CA ALA A 182 7.94 16.23 -9.79
C ALA A 182 7.22 14.93 -9.43
N PRO A 183 6.58 14.82 -8.23
CA PRO A 183 5.86 13.62 -7.83
C PRO A 183 4.72 13.29 -8.80
N LYS A 184 4.61 12.01 -9.18
CA LYS A 184 3.55 11.49 -10.05
C LYS A 184 2.45 10.86 -9.20
N GLY A 185 1.19 11.24 -9.38
CA GLY A 185 0.03 10.59 -8.76
C GLY A 185 -0.45 9.42 -9.61
N VAL A 186 -0.10 8.22 -9.25
CA VAL A 186 -0.44 6.97 -9.94
C VAL A 186 -1.81 6.48 -9.48
N MET A 187 -2.74 6.25 -10.40
CA MET A 187 -4.11 5.85 -10.12
C MET A 187 -4.33 4.36 -10.30
N HIS A 188 -4.93 3.71 -9.30
CA HIS A 188 -5.38 2.32 -9.37
C HIS A 188 -6.87 2.20 -9.09
N SER A 189 -7.53 1.24 -9.75
CA SER A 189 -8.91 0.85 -9.44
C SER A 189 -8.95 -0.24 -8.36
N HIS A 190 -10.15 -0.51 -7.84
CA HIS A 190 -10.36 -1.66 -6.94
C HIS A 190 -9.87 -2.96 -7.58
N GLY A 191 -10.28 -3.23 -8.81
CA GLY A 191 -9.91 -4.46 -9.52
C GLY A 191 -8.42 -4.56 -9.82
N SER A 192 -7.76 -3.48 -10.29
CA SER A 192 -6.32 -3.53 -10.57
C SER A 192 -5.50 -3.73 -9.30
N ALA A 193 -5.84 -3.01 -8.23
CA ALA A 193 -5.13 -3.11 -6.95
C ALA A 193 -5.31 -4.48 -6.29
N LEU A 194 -6.56 -4.96 -6.17
CA LEU A 194 -6.83 -6.26 -5.55
C LEU A 194 -6.31 -7.43 -6.39
N GLY A 195 -6.33 -7.30 -7.73
CA GLY A 195 -5.73 -8.28 -8.63
C GLY A 195 -4.22 -8.38 -8.45
N ALA A 196 -3.51 -7.24 -8.42
CA ALA A 196 -2.08 -7.19 -8.15
C ALA A 196 -1.72 -7.79 -6.77
N VAL A 197 -2.51 -7.46 -5.75
CA VAL A 197 -2.31 -8.00 -4.41
C VAL A 197 -2.42 -9.51 -4.40
N ARG A 198 -3.51 -10.07 -4.96
CA ARG A 198 -3.78 -11.51 -4.97
C ARG A 198 -2.75 -12.30 -5.75
N SER A 199 -2.35 -11.81 -6.92
CA SER A 199 -1.37 -12.49 -7.78
C SER A 199 -0.01 -12.69 -7.11
N GLY A 200 0.35 -11.82 -6.16
CA GLY A 200 1.63 -11.89 -5.45
C GLY A 200 1.59 -12.58 -4.09
N LEU A 201 0.43 -13.03 -3.57
CA LEU A 201 0.33 -13.59 -2.22
C LEU A 201 1.21 -14.83 -2.04
N ALA A 202 1.14 -15.78 -2.97
CA ALA A 202 1.94 -17.02 -2.93
C ALA A 202 3.44 -16.73 -2.92
N SER A 203 3.90 -15.86 -3.83
CA SER A 203 5.33 -15.48 -3.89
C SER A 203 5.81 -14.73 -2.65
N ARG A 204 4.89 -14.08 -1.94
CA ARG A 204 5.20 -13.39 -0.68
C ARG A 204 5.00 -14.26 0.56
N CYS A 205 4.58 -15.52 0.38
CA CYS A 205 4.28 -16.47 1.46
C CYS A 205 3.21 -15.94 2.45
N ILE A 206 2.19 -15.23 1.92
CA ILE A 206 1.10 -14.67 2.71
C ILE A 206 -0.16 -15.53 2.52
N ASP A 207 -0.62 -16.14 3.59
CA ASP A 207 -1.81 -16.98 3.71
C ASP A 207 -2.67 -16.55 4.90
N SER A 208 -3.76 -17.26 5.17
CA SER A 208 -4.63 -16.95 6.31
C SER A 208 -3.93 -17.07 7.66
N GLU A 209 -2.94 -17.94 7.82
CA GLU A 209 -2.23 -18.13 9.09
C GLU A 209 -1.10 -17.13 9.30
N THR A 210 -0.84 -16.27 8.31
CA THR A 210 0.22 -15.29 8.39
C THR A 210 -0.08 -14.20 9.41
N ARG A 211 0.89 -13.96 10.29
CA ARG A 211 0.98 -12.77 11.14
C ARG A 211 2.15 -11.93 10.65
N LEU A 212 1.83 -10.99 9.76
CA LEU A 212 2.79 -10.19 9.01
C LEU A 212 3.21 -8.96 9.82
N TYR A 213 4.48 -8.86 10.22
CA TYR A 213 5.04 -7.58 10.65
C TYR A 213 5.57 -6.81 9.44
N LEU A 214 5.08 -5.58 9.28
CA LEU A 214 5.45 -4.72 8.16
C LEU A 214 5.66 -3.28 8.64
N PRO A 215 6.90 -2.81 8.81
CA PRO A 215 7.20 -1.43 9.21
C PRO A 215 7.12 -0.41 8.07
N MET A 216 6.85 -0.87 6.83
CA MET A 216 6.73 0.04 5.69
C MET A 216 5.56 1.01 5.87
N PRO A 217 5.75 2.32 5.54
CA PRO A 217 4.68 3.29 5.63
C PRO A 217 3.45 2.90 4.81
N PHE A 218 2.25 3.03 5.41
CA PHE A 218 0.99 2.71 4.73
C PHE A 218 0.64 3.70 3.61
N PHE A 219 1.27 4.85 3.58
CA PHE A 219 1.16 5.77 2.46
C PHE A 219 1.98 5.36 1.22
N TRP A 220 2.74 4.26 1.28
CA TRP A 220 3.38 3.64 0.13
C TRP A 220 2.65 2.37 -0.30
N VAL A 221 2.81 2.01 -1.58
CA VAL A 221 2.24 0.77 -2.11
C VAL A 221 2.76 -0.47 -1.36
N GLY A 222 4.01 -0.45 -0.88
CA GLY A 222 4.57 -1.51 -0.04
C GLY A 222 3.80 -1.68 1.26
N GLY A 223 3.44 -0.59 1.94
CA GLY A 223 2.65 -0.64 3.18
C GLY A 223 1.17 -0.94 2.93
N PHE A 224 0.51 -0.16 2.07
CA PHE A 224 -0.92 -0.33 1.82
C PHE A 224 -1.23 -1.60 1.01
N GLY A 225 -0.60 -1.77 -0.15
CA GLY A 225 -0.85 -2.91 -1.04
C GLY A 225 -0.26 -4.21 -0.50
N SER A 226 1.08 -4.23 -0.26
CA SER A 226 1.77 -5.45 0.18
C SER A 226 1.52 -5.81 1.65
N GLY A 227 1.10 -4.86 2.48
CA GLY A 227 0.73 -5.08 3.88
C GLY A 227 -0.77 -5.18 4.08
N VAL A 228 -1.45 -4.03 4.17
CA VAL A 228 -2.86 -3.94 4.59
C VAL A 228 -3.78 -4.72 3.65
N LEU A 229 -3.74 -4.46 2.33
CA LEU A 229 -4.62 -5.15 1.39
C LEU A 229 -4.23 -6.62 1.19
N SER A 230 -2.96 -6.98 1.36
CA SER A 230 -2.54 -8.38 1.32
C SER A 230 -3.07 -9.17 2.51
N ALA A 231 -2.99 -8.62 3.70
CA ALA A 231 -3.58 -9.24 4.90
C ALA A 231 -5.09 -9.37 4.75
N LEU A 232 -5.78 -8.32 4.30
CA LEU A 232 -7.22 -8.36 4.05
C LEU A 232 -7.59 -9.42 3.00
N ALA A 233 -6.85 -9.51 1.89
CA ALA A 233 -7.11 -10.48 0.82
C ALA A 233 -6.86 -11.93 1.24
N ALA A 234 -5.84 -12.17 2.07
CA ALA A 234 -5.49 -13.50 2.55
C ALA A 234 -6.28 -13.96 3.78
N GLY A 235 -6.93 -13.05 4.51
CA GLY A 235 -7.46 -13.34 5.85
C GLY A 235 -6.35 -13.40 6.92
N ALA A 236 -5.22 -12.71 6.70
CA ALA A 236 -4.05 -12.66 7.57
C ALA A 236 -4.17 -11.57 8.64
N THR A 237 -3.18 -11.50 9.52
CA THR A 237 -3.03 -10.41 10.50
C THR A 237 -1.86 -9.51 10.10
N VAL A 238 -2.05 -8.20 10.05
CA VAL A 238 -0.95 -7.23 9.95
C VAL A 238 -0.58 -6.71 11.34
N VAL A 239 0.71 -6.74 11.66
CA VAL A 239 1.28 -6.16 12.87
C VAL A 239 2.16 -4.99 12.46
N THR A 240 1.97 -3.83 13.06
CA THR A 240 2.67 -2.60 12.69
C THR A 240 2.98 -1.73 13.89
N GLU A 241 3.83 -0.75 13.70
CA GLU A 241 4.17 0.28 14.67
C GLU A 241 4.19 1.64 14.01
N GLU A 242 3.87 2.66 14.78
CA GLU A 242 3.97 4.05 14.35
C GLU A 242 5.44 4.48 14.16
N ILE A 243 6.26 4.16 15.16
CA ILE A 243 7.70 4.45 15.17
C ILE A 243 8.43 3.19 15.67
N PRO A 244 8.98 2.37 14.77
CA PRO A 244 9.77 1.21 15.17
C PRO A 244 10.99 1.59 16.00
N GLN A 245 11.17 0.92 17.14
CA GLN A 245 12.36 1.00 17.97
C GLN A 245 12.81 -0.44 18.29
N PRO A 246 14.10 -0.77 18.20
CA PRO A 246 14.55 -2.16 18.29
C PRO A 246 13.99 -2.95 19.49
N ASP A 247 14.03 -2.38 20.68
CA ASP A 247 13.56 -3.03 21.90
C ASP A 247 12.02 -3.25 21.90
N THR A 248 11.24 -2.23 21.52
CA THR A 248 9.77 -2.36 21.45
C THR A 248 9.32 -3.25 20.31
N THR A 249 10.02 -3.20 19.18
CA THR A 249 9.76 -4.06 18.01
C THR A 249 10.00 -5.52 18.37
N LEU A 250 11.13 -5.88 18.98
CA LEU A 250 11.42 -7.26 19.38
C LEU A 250 10.33 -7.81 20.30
N ARG A 251 9.94 -7.07 21.33
CA ARG A 251 8.82 -7.44 22.23
C ARG A 251 7.48 -7.59 21.49
N LEU A 252 7.22 -6.74 20.51
CA LEU A 252 6.01 -6.82 19.70
C LEU A 252 6.01 -8.08 18.82
N LEU A 253 7.15 -8.42 18.18
CA LEU A 253 7.29 -9.62 17.35
C LEU A 253 7.02 -10.89 18.17
N GLU A 254 7.60 -11.00 19.38
CA GLU A 254 7.40 -12.10 20.31
C GLU A 254 5.95 -12.18 20.80
N ARG A 255 5.44 -11.08 21.39
CA ARG A 255 4.08 -11.01 21.95
C ARG A 255 3.02 -11.39 20.93
N GLU A 256 3.15 -10.92 19.71
CA GLU A 256 2.20 -11.18 18.64
C GLU A 256 2.52 -12.44 17.86
N ARG A 257 3.56 -13.20 18.25
CA ARG A 257 4.00 -14.43 17.55
C ARG A 257 4.02 -14.24 16.05
N VAL A 258 4.73 -13.20 15.62
CA VAL A 258 4.85 -12.84 14.20
C VAL A 258 5.45 -14.01 13.43
N THR A 259 4.82 -14.40 12.33
CA THR A 259 5.26 -15.54 11.50
C THR A 259 6.03 -15.10 10.26
N LEU A 260 5.85 -13.86 9.84
CA LEU A 260 6.50 -13.32 8.64
C LEU A 260 6.92 -11.86 8.88
N PHE A 261 8.21 -11.60 8.83
CA PHE A 261 8.76 -10.25 8.89
C PHE A 261 9.21 -9.79 7.51
N ARG A 262 8.58 -8.74 7.00
CA ARG A 262 8.92 -8.08 5.75
C ARG A 262 9.29 -6.62 6.01
N GLY A 263 10.24 -6.09 5.26
CA GLY A 263 10.74 -4.73 5.41
C GLY A 263 12.07 -4.59 4.70
N TRP A 264 12.97 -3.80 5.27
CA TRP A 264 14.30 -3.61 4.72
C TRP A 264 15.33 -4.44 5.49
N PRO A 265 16.36 -4.99 4.81
CA PRO A 265 17.38 -5.84 5.44
C PRO A 265 18.09 -5.16 6.62
N ASP A 266 18.42 -3.87 6.51
CA ASP A 266 19.07 -3.08 7.56
C ASP A 266 18.27 -3.02 8.87
N GLN A 267 16.93 -3.00 8.77
CA GLN A 267 16.07 -3.07 9.96
C GLN A 267 16.19 -4.42 10.67
N ALA A 268 16.15 -5.51 9.93
CA ALA A 268 16.32 -6.84 10.49
C ALA A 268 17.71 -7.03 11.10
N GLU A 269 18.75 -6.51 10.44
CA GLU A 269 20.11 -6.51 10.96
C GLU A 269 20.25 -5.69 12.26
N ALA A 270 19.60 -4.52 12.33
CA ALA A 270 19.59 -3.71 13.55
C ALA A 270 18.94 -4.44 14.72
N LEU A 271 17.83 -5.15 14.48
CA LEU A 271 17.16 -5.98 15.48
C LEU A 271 18.02 -7.18 15.89
N ALA A 272 18.67 -7.84 14.92
CA ALA A 272 19.52 -9.01 15.19
C ALA A 272 20.74 -8.68 16.07
N ARG A 273 21.26 -7.45 15.94
CA ARG A 273 22.41 -6.97 16.75
C ARG A 273 21.99 -6.36 18.09
N HIS A 274 20.71 -6.17 18.34
CA HIS A 274 20.23 -5.52 19.56
C HIS A 274 20.40 -6.45 20.77
N PRO A 275 20.85 -5.96 21.95
CA PRO A 275 21.05 -6.79 23.14
C PRO A 275 19.83 -7.62 23.55
N SER A 276 18.63 -7.04 23.49
CA SER A 276 17.36 -7.72 23.82
C SER A 276 17.03 -8.89 22.87
N ARG A 277 17.73 -9.04 21.73
CA ARG A 277 17.51 -10.15 20.78
C ARG A 277 17.75 -11.52 21.44
N ALA A 278 18.74 -11.61 22.31
CA ALA A 278 19.09 -12.87 23.00
C ALA A 278 18.00 -13.37 23.96
N GLU A 279 17.17 -12.46 24.46
CA GLU A 279 16.09 -12.73 25.41
C GLU A 279 14.71 -12.84 24.75
N THR A 280 14.63 -12.63 23.41
CA THR A 280 13.37 -12.59 22.66
C THR A 280 13.13 -13.92 21.93
N ASP A 281 11.98 -14.54 22.14
CA ASP A 281 11.54 -15.72 21.38
C ASP A 281 10.96 -15.33 20.01
N LEU A 282 11.75 -15.54 18.96
CA LEU A 282 11.33 -15.36 17.57
C LEU A 282 11.10 -16.68 16.83
N SER A 283 10.92 -17.81 17.56
CA SER A 283 10.70 -19.14 16.97
C SER A 283 9.47 -19.24 16.07
N SER A 284 8.56 -18.28 16.16
CA SER A 284 7.40 -18.20 15.27
C SER A 284 7.72 -17.68 13.85
N LEU A 285 8.87 -17.02 13.66
CA LEU A 285 9.29 -16.59 12.32
C LEU A 285 9.59 -17.79 11.43
N ARG A 286 9.08 -17.73 10.20
CA ARG A 286 9.23 -18.79 9.20
C ARG A 286 10.10 -18.33 8.02
N PRO A 287 10.64 -19.28 7.22
CA PRO A 287 11.32 -18.96 5.97
C PRO A 287 10.49 -18.01 5.09
N GLY A 288 11.16 -17.12 4.39
CA GLY A 288 10.53 -16.00 3.70
C GLY A 288 10.51 -14.70 4.51
N SER A 289 10.79 -14.74 5.83
CA SER A 289 11.11 -13.55 6.62
C SER A 289 12.50 -13.01 6.26
N LEU A 290 12.78 -11.77 6.70
CA LEU A 290 14.12 -11.18 6.57
C LEU A 290 15.13 -12.05 7.33
N GLU A 291 16.16 -12.52 6.63
CA GLU A 291 17.04 -13.61 7.05
C GLU A 291 17.88 -13.34 8.30
N ALA A 292 18.22 -12.07 8.56
CA ALA A 292 19.03 -11.69 9.70
C ALA A 292 18.41 -12.13 11.07
N LEU A 293 17.08 -12.35 11.10
CA LEU A 293 16.34 -12.77 12.29
C LEU A 293 16.06 -14.27 12.33
N LEU A 294 16.31 -14.99 11.23
CA LEU A 294 16.11 -16.44 11.15
C LEU A 294 17.31 -17.21 11.72
N PRO A 295 17.09 -18.43 12.26
CA PRO A 295 18.16 -19.35 12.56
C PRO A 295 19.00 -19.66 11.31
N ASP A 296 20.29 -19.96 11.48
CA ASP A 296 21.22 -20.16 10.36
C ASP A 296 20.78 -21.28 9.39
N GLU A 297 20.18 -22.35 9.93
CA GLU A 297 19.64 -23.47 9.13
C GLU A 297 18.44 -23.13 8.26
N GLN A 298 17.78 -22.00 8.52
CA GLN A 298 16.64 -21.50 7.75
C GLN A 298 17.03 -20.39 6.76
N ARG A 299 18.28 -19.93 6.80
CA ARG A 299 18.78 -18.91 5.88
C ARG A 299 19.09 -19.50 4.52
N SER A 300 18.88 -18.72 3.49
CA SER A 300 19.16 -19.10 2.11
C SER A 300 20.62 -18.80 1.73
N GLN A 301 21.09 -19.43 0.65
CA GLN A 301 22.37 -19.04 0.05
C GLN A 301 22.21 -17.69 -0.67
N PRO A 302 23.24 -16.84 -0.66
CA PRO A 302 23.19 -15.57 -1.38
C PRO A 302 22.78 -15.75 -2.86
N GLY A 303 21.75 -15.03 -3.27
CA GLY A 303 21.20 -15.07 -4.62
C GLY A 303 20.24 -16.22 -4.92
N SER A 304 20.07 -17.20 -4.02
CA SER A 304 19.14 -18.32 -4.25
C SER A 304 17.67 -17.92 -4.17
N ARG A 305 17.34 -16.84 -3.43
CA ARG A 305 15.99 -16.30 -3.32
C ARG A 305 15.78 -15.11 -4.24
N ALA A 306 14.60 -15.02 -4.83
CA ALA A 306 14.25 -13.88 -5.67
C ALA A 306 14.10 -12.60 -4.85
N THR A 307 14.67 -11.52 -5.36
CA THR A 307 14.33 -10.18 -4.89
C THR A 307 13.03 -9.76 -5.56
N LEU A 308 11.94 -9.64 -4.78
CA LEU A 308 10.67 -9.16 -5.32
C LEU A 308 10.86 -7.82 -6.04
N PHE A 309 10.51 -7.78 -7.32
CA PHE A 309 10.65 -6.59 -8.15
C PHE A 309 9.30 -5.97 -8.48
N GLY A 310 9.18 -4.66 -8.29
CA GLY A 310 7.91 -3.97 -8.49
C GLY A 310 8.00 -2.47 -8.43
N MET A 311 6.87 -1.84 -8.70
CA MET A 311 6.73 -0.39 -8.73
C MET A 311 5.29 0.02 -8.39
N THR A 312 5.09 1.29 -8.10
CA THR A 312 3.76 1.82 -7.80
C THR A 312 2.78 1.63 -8.96
N GLU A 313 3.25 1.71 -10.18
CA GLU A 313 2.46 1.56 -11.41
C GLU A 313 1.93 0.12 -11.63
N ALA A 314 2.53 -0.88 -10.97
CA ALA A 314 2.03 -2.26 -10.89
C ALA A 314 1.35 -2.57 -9.56
N PHE A 315 1.09 -1.57 -8.74
CA PHE A 315 0.56 -1.68 -7.37
C PHE A 315 1.41 -2.58 -6.45
N GLY A 316 2.70 -2.58 -6.63
CA GLY A 316 3.67 -3.34 -5.85
C GLY A 316 4.52 -4.27 -6.68
N PRO A 317 4.99 -5.38 -6.10
CA PRO A 317 5.75 -6.37 -6.84
C PRO A 317 4.92 -7.01 -7.96
N TYR A 318 5.52 -7.11 -9.14
CA TYR A 318 4.95 -7.79 -10.30
C TYR A 318 5.80 -8.96 -10.80
N CYS A 319 7.02 -9.09 -10.27
CA CYS A 319 7.87 -10.25 -10.45
C CYS A 319 8.31 -10.79 -9.09
N GLY A 320 8.45 -12.10 -9.00
CA GLY A 320 8.90 -12.78 -7.79
C GLY A 320 8.99 -14.28 -7.95
N TYR A 321 9.43 -14.93 -6.88
CA TYR A 321 9.44 -16.37 -6.67
C TYR A 321 9.05 -16.61 -5.22
N PRO A 322 8.53 -17.81 -4.82
CA PRO A 322 8.17 -18.04 -3.43
C PRO A 322 9.35 -17.74 -2.50
N ALA A 323 9.13 -16.83 -1.54
CA ALA A 323 10.20 -16.26 -0.73
C ALA A 323 10.83 -17.26 0.25
N ASP A 324 10.18 -18.41 0.45
CA ASP A 324 10.63 -19.53 1.26
C ASP A 324 11.30 -20.65 0.44
N THR A 325 11.42 -20.48 -0.88
CA THR A 325 11.89 -21.51 -1.82
C THR A 325 13.05 -21.00 -2.65
N ASP A 326 14.12 -21.80 -2.77
CA ASP A 326 15.25 -21.46 -3.64
C ASP A 326 14.87 -21.57 -5.12
N MET A 327 15.29 -20.59 -5.91
CA MET A 327 15.17 -20.66 -7.36
C MET A 327 16.09 -21.75 -7.94
N PRO A 328 15.81 -22.24 -9.18
CA PRO A 328 16.78 -23.03 -9.94
C PRO A 328 18.12 -22.28 -10.02
N ARG A 329 19.24 -23.01 -9.98
CA ARG A 329 20.58 -22.39 -9.98
C ARG A 329 20.82 -21.46 -11.17
N SER A 330 20.23 -21.76 -12.33
CA SER A 330 20.30 -20.93 -13.54
C SER A 330 19.65 -19.54 -13.35
N ALA A 331 18.71 -19.42 -12.41
CA ALA A 331 17.96 -18.20 -12.13
C ALA A 331 18.45 -17.42 -10.89
N TRP A 332 19.53 -17.86 -10.25
CA TRP A 332 20.06 -17.16 -9.07
C TRP A 332 20.44 -15.72 -9.40
N GLY A 333 20.05 -14.81 -8.51
CA GLY A 333 20.23 -13.36 -8.70
C GLY A 333 19.14 -12.69 -9.51
N SER A 334 18.14 -13.43 -10.03
CA SER A 334 16.99 -12.84 -10.71
C SER A 334 15.94 -12.29 -9.74
N CYS A 335 15.03 -11.50 -10.29
CA CYS A 335 13.84 -11.00 -9.58
C CYS A 335 12.66 -12.01 -9.59
N GLY A 336 12.87 -13.23 -10.11
CA GLY A 336 11.82 -14.22 -10.27
C GLY A 336 11.06 -14.07 -11.59
N ARG A 337 9.81 -14.53 -11.63
CA ARG A 337 8.95 -14.53 -12.81
C ARG A 337 7.81 -13.53 -12.67
N PRO A 338 7.28 -12.99 -13.78
CA PRO A 338 6.08 -12.14 -13.76
C PRO A 338 4.90 -12.85 -13.10
N PHE A 339 4.13 -12.11 -12.30
CA PHE A 339 2.92 -12.63 -11.68
C PHE A 339 1.77 -12.73 -12.67
N ALA A 340 0.81 -13.59 -12.39
CA ALA A 340 -0.42 -13.71 -13.17
C ALA A 340 -1.12 -12.33 -13.30
N GLY A 341 -1.58 -12.01 -14.51
CA GLY A 341 -2.24 -10.74 -14.81
C GLY A 341 -1.28 -9.58 -15.15
N ILE A 342 0.03 -9.84 -15.20
CA ILE A 342 1.03 -8.90 -15.72
C ILE A 342 1.80 -9.59 -16.84
N GLU A 343 1.81 -8.97 -18.00
CA GLU A 343 2.69 -9.29 -19.12
C GLU A 343 3.92 -8.40 -19.03
N VAL A 344 5.09 -9.00 -19.11
CA VAL A 344 6.39 -8.30 -19.14
C VAL A 344 7.06 -8.57 -20.48
N ARG A 345 7.52 -7.52 -21.12
CA ARG A 345 8.40 -7.64 -22.29
C ARG A 345 9.63 -6.74 -22.13
N ILE A 346 10.68 -7.10 -22.80
CA ILE A 346 11.87 -6.28 -22.92
C ILE A 346 11.89 -5.65 -24.32
N ALA A 347 12.10 -4.34 -24.37
CA ALA A 347 12.10 -3.57 -25.61
C ALA A 347 13.39 -2.76 -25.75
N ASP A 348 13.78 -2.51 -27.00
CA ASP A 348 14.86 -1.58 -27.31
C ASP A 348 14.50 -0.17 -26.77
N PRO A 349 15.37 0.46 -25.96
CA PRO A 349 15.06 1.74 -25.33
C PRO A 349 14.80 2.87 -26.31
N ASP A 350 15.42 2.84 -27.49
CA ASP A 350 15.33 3.93 -28.50
C ASP A 350 14.20 3.69 -29.50
N ARG A 351 13.98 2.43 -29.89
CA ARG A 351 13.00 2.04 -30.91
C ARG A 351 11.66 1.59 -30.34
N GLY A 352 11.64 1.15 -29.06
CA GLY A 352 10.45 0.59 -28.43
C GLY A 352 10.04 -0.80 -28.92
N GLU A 353 10.79 -1.41 -29.84
CA GLU A 353 10.52 -2.73 -30.40
C GLU A 353 10.95 -3.84 -29.43
N PRO A 354 10.20 -4.96 -29.33
CA PRO A 354 10.60 -6.09 -28.53
C PRO A 354 11.95 -6.65 -28.95
N VAL A 355 12.77 -7.07 -27.96
CA VAL A 355 14.09 -7.71 -28.19
C VAL A 355 14.03 -9.20 -27.84
N PRO A 356 14.93 -10.04 -28.40
CA PRO A 356 15.02 -11.47 -28.08
C PRO A 356 15.31 -11.72 -26.59
N ALA A 357 14.92 -12.90 -26.10
CA ALA A 357 15.26 -13.36 -24.74
C ALA A 357 16.77 -13.27 -24.48
N GLY A 358 17.14 -12.96 -23.25
CA GLY A 358 18.53 -12.75 -22.84
C GLY A 358 19.13 -11.39 -23.20
N THR A 359 18.45 -10.58 -24.03
CA THR A 359 18.89 -9.22 -24.40
C THR A 359 18.46 -8.22 -23.35
N ILE A 360 19.37 -7.33 -22.96
CA ILE A 360 19.04 -6.21 -22.04
C ILE A 360 18.33 -5.11 -22.81
N GLY A 361 17.23 -4.61 -22.23
CA GLY A 361 16.48 -3.49 -22.75
C GLY A 361 15.54 -2.90 -21.70
N MET A 362 14.65 -2.01 -22.13
CA MET A 362 13.63 -1.39 -21.26
C MET A 362 12.56 -2.41 -20.89
N ILE A 363 12.29 -2.54 -19.59
CA ILE A 363 11.19 -3.33 -19.11
C ILE A 363 9.89 -2.59 -19.41
N GLN A 364 8.95 -3.27 -20.05
CA GLN A 364 7.61 -2.76 -20.30
C GLN A 364 6.59 -3.74 -19.74
N ILE A 365 5.54 -3.22 -19.10
CA ILE A 365 4.51 -4.02 -18.43
C ILE A 365 3.12 -3.69 -18.97
N ARG A 366 2.25 -4.71 -19.05
CA ARG A 366 0.85 -4.59 -19.46
C ARG A 366 0.00 -5.58 -18.69
N GLY A 367 -1.28 -5.25 -18.48
CA GLY A 367 -2.25 -6.18 -17.93
C GLY A 367 -3.30 -5.52 -17.04
N PRO A 368 -4.30 -6.29 -16.57
CA PRO A 368 -5.39 -5.77 -15.75
C PRO A 368 -4.94 -5.27 -14.37
N HIS A 369 -3.76 -5.67 -13.91
CA HIS A 369 -3.21 -5.29 -12.61
C HIS A 369 -2.30 -4.05 -12.66
N THR A 370 -2.10 -3.45 -13.83
CA THR A 370 -1.32 -2.21 -13.98
C THR A 370 -2.17 -0.97 -13.67
N LEU A 371 -1.49 0.18 -13.59
CA LEU A 371 -2.11 1.49 -13.33
C LEU A 371 -3.25 1.80 -14.33
N ARG A 372 -4.22 2.58 -13.85
CA ARG A 372 -5.31 3.12 -14.70
C ARG A 372 -4.88 4.40 -15.42
N GLY A 373 -3.92 5.11 -14.86
CA GLY A 373 -3.40 6.36 -15.38
C GLY A 373 -2.54 7.11 -14.39
N ILE A 374 -2.06 8.26 -14.79
CA ILE A 374 -1.30 9.20 -13.95
C ILE A 374 -2.07 10.52 -13.94
N CYS A 375 -2.18 11.13 -12.76
CA CYS A 375 -2.85 12.41 -12.62
C CYS A 375 -2.33 13.44 -13.63
N ARG A 376 -3.24 14.11 -14.33
CA ARG A 376 -2.95 15.16 -15.32
C ARG A 376 -2.12 14.73 -16.55
N ARG A 377 -2.10 13.43 -16.86
CA ARG A 377 -1.48 12.93 -18.10
C ARG A 377 -2.51 12.22 -18.96
N GLY A 378 -2.40 12.39 -20.28
CA GLY A 378 -3.15 11.63 -21.26
C GLY A 378 -2.71 10.18 -21.32
N ARG A 379 -3.54 9.30 -21.86
CA ARG A 379 -3.19 7.88 -21.99
C ARG A 379 -2.01 7.69 -22.96
N GLU A 380 -1.95 8.48 -23.98
CA GLU A 380 -0.90 8.54 -25.01
C GLU A 380 0.47 8.94 -24.46
N ASP A 381 0.49 9.71 -23.36
CA ASP A 381 1.73 10.12 -22.68
C ASP A 381 2.26 9.06 -21.70
N ILE A 382 1.46 8.01 -21.44
CA ILE A 382 1.73 7.02 -20.41
C ILE A 382 2.02 5.66 -21.02
N PHE A 383 1.24 5.26 -22.04
CA PHE A 383 1.29 3.93 -22.61
C PHE A 383 1.74 3.95 -24.07
N THR A 384 2.40 2.88 -24.49
CA THR A 384 2.66 2.62 -25.90
C THR A 384 1.34 2.40 -26.66
N VAL A 385 1.38 2.46 -27.99
CA VAL A 385 0.19 2.25 -28.85
C VAL A 385 -0.49 0.90 -28.58
N ASP A 386 0.28 -0.13 -28.28
CA ASP A 386 -0.19 -1.48 -27.94
C ASP A 386 -0.46 -1.69 -26.42
N GLY A 387 -0.44 -0.60 -25.65
CA GLY A 387 -0.93 -0.55 -24.27
C GLY A 387 0.08 -0.98 -23.20
N PHE A 388 1.37 -1.09 -23.51
CA PHE A 388 2.40 -1.30 -22.48
C PHE A 388 2.75 0.01 -21.78
N TYR A 389 3.08 -0.11 -20.50
CA TYR A 389 3.69 0.96 -19.70
C TYR A 389 5.22 0.78 -19.72
N PRO A 390 5.98 1.75 -20.27
CA PRO A 390 7.44 1.76 -20.17
C PRO A 390 7.86 2.10 -18.74
N THR A 391 8.54 1.19 -18.04
CA THR A 391 8.86 1.37 -16.61
C THR A 391 9.97 2.38 -16.36
N GLY A 392 10.86 2.55 -17.32
CA GLY A 392 12.11 3.29 -17.16
C GLY A 392 13.25 2.44 -16.60
N ASP A 393 12.97 1.23 -16.16
CA ASP A 393 13.99 0.28 -15.68
C ASP A 393 14.53 -0.57 -16.82
N LEU A 394 15.81 -0.96 -16.72
CA LEU A 394 16.44 -1.88 -17.64
C LEU A 394 16.53 -3.28 -17.04
N GLY A 395 16.28 -4.30 -17.86
CA GLY A 395 16.37 -5.69 -17.47
C GLY A 395 16.41 -6.62 -18.66
N ARG A 396 16.39 -7.92 -18.39
CA ARG A 396 16.26 -8.96 -19.40
C ARG A 396 15.37 -10.09 -18.91
N LEU A 397 14.65 -10.73 -19.81
CA LEU A 397 13.99 -12.00 -19.55
C LEU A 397 14.85 -13.11 -20.16
N ASP A 398 15.10 -14.18 -19.41
CA ASP A 398 15.72 -15.38 -19.96
C ASP A 398 14.69 -16.28 -20.65
N ASP A 399 15.18 -17.39 -21.25
CA ASP A 399 14.33 -18.36 -21.97
C ASP A 399 13.30 -19.07 -21.04
N ASP A 400 13.59 -19.14 -19.74
CA ASP A 400 12.73 -19.71 -18.72
C ASP A 400 11.75 -18.68 -18.13
N GLY A 401 11.80 -17.42 -18.59
CA GLY A 401 10.94 -16.31 -18.15
C GLY A 401 11.31 -15.69 -16.80
N PHE A 402 12.55 -15.85 -16.34
CA PHE A 402 13.07 -15.12 -15.18
C PHE A 402 13.57 -13.73 -15.59
N LEU A 403 13.17 -12.71 -14.80
CA LEU A 403 13.56 -11.32 -14.96
C LEU A 403 14.83 -11.02 -14.16
#